data_30a4b96250694eafee99a2e22ac4df36
#
_entry.id   30a4b96250694eafee99a2e22ac4df36
#
_cell.length_a   1.000
_cell.length_b   1.000
_cell.length_c   1.000
_cell.angle_alpha   90.00
_cell.angle_beta   90.00
_cell.angle_gamma   90.00
#
_symmetry.space_group_name_H-M   'P 1'
#
loop_
_entity.id
_entity.type
_entity.pdbx_description
1 polymer ?
#
loop_
_entity_poly.entity_id
_entity_poly.type
_entity_poly.pdbx_seq_one_letter_code
_entity_poly.pdbx_strand_id
1 'polypeptide(L)'
;MQISNVVTGLSDATTWGKKSETAVKAGTSAIKSLDSLAQANPTAQKASVDVLRQYDITNITPDSYSQMIQKLYKAGAISEKDYQDLAAVRSDLDKAGIEPDESINMLEFCSDKLSKTQRNLSDSKDQPANQQSLGTDARRLDWMQKFAMIQANPDAVGLDVAG
;
A
#
# COMPACT_ATOMS: atom_id res chain seq x y z
N MET A 1 14.19 33.31 49.72
CA MET A 1 14.50 33.58 48.33
C MET A 1 14.44 32.28 47.57
N GLN A 2 13.48 32.14 46.77
CA GLN A 2 13.08 30.94 46.05
C GLN A 2 13.75 30.88 44.69
N ILE A 3 14.48 29.83 44.39
CA ILE A 3 14.90 29.52 43.02
C ILE A 3 14.21 28.22 42.64
N SER A 4 13.02 28.34 42.13
CA SER A 4 12.31 27.28 41.47
C SER A 4 12.02 27.77 40.07
N ASN A 5 12.71 27.22 39.08
CA ASN A 5 12.23 27.05 37.71
C ASN A 5 13.37 26.90 36.73
N VAL A 6 13.95 25.72 36.70
CA VAL A 6 14.67 25.26 35.53
C VAL A 6 14.46 23.76 35.39
N VAL A 7 13.26 23.32 35.16
CA VAL A 7 12.99 21.95 34.66
C VAL A 7 11.74 21.93 33.77
N THR A 8 11.66 22.80 32.80
CA THR A 8 10.58 22.70 31.79
C THR A 8 11.11 22.58 30.36
N GLY A 9 12.42 22.38 30.18
CA GLY A 9 13.00 22.27 28.85
C GLY A 9 13.28 20.83 28.37
N LEU A 10 13.01 19.80 29.19
CA LEU A 10 13.39 18.43 28.86
C LEU A 10 12.23 17.55 28.33
N SER A 11 11.01 18.07 28.35
CA SER A 11 9.86 17.31 27.87
C SER A 11 9.69 17.30 26.34
N ASP A 12 10.26 18.29 25.64
CA ASP A 12 10.14 18.38 24.19
C ASP A 12 11.12 17.48 23.43
N ALA A 13 12.26 17.14 24.02
CA ALA A 13 13.26 16.26 23.39
C ALA A 13 12.76 14.80 23.26
N THR A 14 11.89 14.34 24.18
CA THR A 14 11.32 13.00 24.16
C THR A 14 10.23 12.82 23.08
N THR A 15 9.57 13.88 22.67
CA THR A 15 8.54 13.85 21.64
C THR A 15 9.15 13.74 20.23
N TRP A 16 10.34 14.29 20.02
CA TRP A 16 11.06 14.17 18.74
C TRP A 16 11.60 12.74 18.49
N GLY A 17 12.05 12.05 19.55
CA GLY A 17 12.49 10.66 19.45
C GLY A 17 11.36 9.70 19.02
N LYS A 18 10.15 9.91 19.52
CA LYS A 18 8.98 9.08 19.14
C LYS A 18 8.52 9.28 17.70
N LYS A 19 8.63 10.48 17.15
CA LYS A 19 8.32 10.74 15.72
C LYS A 19 9.32 10.06 14.80
N SER A 20 10.59 10.00 15.18
CA SER A 20 11.62 9.30 14.38
C SER A 20 11.44 7.79 14.39
N GLU A 21 11.03 7.18 15.52
CA GLU A 21 10.76 5.74 15.60
C GLU A 21 9.54 5.33 14.77
N THR A 22 8.51 6.15 14.70
CA THR A 22 7.33 5.86 13.89
C THR A 22 7.64 5.94 12.38
N ALA A 23 8.47 6.88 11.95
CA ALA A 23 8.94 6.99 10.57
C ALA A 23 9.87 5.83 10.17
N VAL A 24 10.75 5.38 11.06
CA VAL A 24 11.63 4.22 10.84
C VAL A 24 10.82 2.91 10.79
N LYS A 25 9.79 2.76 11.64
CA LYS A 25 8.90 1.59 11.60
C LYS A 25 8.05 1.53 10.32
N ALA A 26 7.60 2.66 9.79
CA ALA A 26 6.89 2.71 8.51
C ALA A 26 7.81 2.33 7.34
N GLY A 27 9.07 2.81 7.33
CA GLY A 27 10.07 2.42 6.34
C GLY A 27 10.44 0.94 6.43
N THR A 28 10.58 0.39 7.63
CA THR A 28 10.89 -1.03 7.85
C THR A 28 9.72 -1.96 7.48
N SER A 29 8.46 -1.51 7.63
CA SER A 29 7.29 -2.26 7.15
C SER A 29 7.20 -2.31 5.64
N ALA A 30 7.54 -1.23 4.93
CA ALA A 30 7.59 -1.20 3.47
C ALA A 30 8.68 -2.13 2.93
N ILE A 31 9.85 -2.18 3.57
CA ILE A 31 10.95 -3.10 3.22
C ILE A 31 10.56 -4.56 3.49
N LYS A 32 9.91 -4.87 4.61
CA LYS A 32 9.41 -6.23 4.91
C LYS A 32 8.32 -6.70 3.94
N SER A 33 7.58 -5.78 3.36
CA SER A 33 6.56 -6.09 2.36
C SER A 33 7.17 -6.40 0.98
N LEU A 34 8.32 -5.79 0.64
CA LEU A 34 9.12 -6.18 -0.53
C LEU A 34 9.75 -7.56 -0.33
N ASP A 35 10.20 -7.90 0.90
CA ASP A 35 10.67 -9.23 1.26
C ASP A 35 9.62 -10.33 1.04
N SER A 36 8.33 -10.03 1.19
CA SER A 36 7.27 -11.01 0.93
C SER A 36 7.13 -11.32 -0.55
N LEU A 37 7.44 -10.38 -1.45
CA LEU A 37 7.57 -10.62 -2.89
C LEU A 37 8.95 -11.25 -3.22
N ALA A 38 10.00 -10.91 -2.45
CA ALA A 38 11.34 -11.45 -2.62
C ALA A 38 11.47 -12.92 -2.16
N GLN A 39 10.65 -13.38 -1.22
CA GLN A 39 10.56 -14.79 -0.82
C GLN A 39 9.73 -15.64 -1.78
N ALA A 40 9.01 -15.02 -2.73
CA ALA A 40 8.43 -15.74 -3.84
C ALA A 40 9.56 -16.32 -4.71
N ASN A 41 9.34 -17.54 -5.19
CA ASN A 41 10.22 -18.22 -6.14
C ASN A 41 10.73 -17.23 -7.22
N PRO A 42 12.04 -17.23 -7.58
CA PRO A 42 12.62 -16.32 -8.59
C PRO A 42 11.84 -16.27 -9.90
N THR A 43 11.19 -17.38 -10.27
CA THR A 43 10.31 -17.47 -11.43
C THR A 43 9.06 -16.62 -11.27
N ALA A 44 8.47 -16.58 -10.07
CA ALA A 44 7.28 -15.77 -9.77
C ALA A 44 7.62 -14.26 -9.71
N GLN A 45 8.81 -13.91 -9.24
CA GLN A 45 9.30 -12.53 -9.25
C GLN A 45 9.43 -11.99 -10.68
N LYS A 46 10.12 -12.75 -11.55
CA LYS A 46 10.28 -12.38 -12.96
C LYS A 46 8.92 -12.25 -13.64
N ALA A 47 8.03 -13.21 -13.42
CA ALA A 47 6.69 -13.20 -13.99
C ALA A 47 5.86 -12.01 -13.48
N SER A 48 6.02 -11.58 -12.23
CA SER A 48 5.34 -10.39 -11.69
C SER A 48 5.83 -9.10 -12.35
N VAL A 49 7.14 -8.96 -12.54
CA VAL A 49 7.74 -7.82 -13.26
C VAL A 49 7.24 -7.77 -14.69
N ASP A 50 7.23 -8.90 -15.39
CA ASP A 50 6.77 -9.00 -16.78
C ASP A 50 5.27 -8.65 -16.92
N VAL A 51 4.45 -9.04 -15.94
CA VAL A 51 3.03 -8.64 -15.90
C VAL A 51 2.91 -7.14 -15.65
N LEU A 52 3.59 -6.62 -14.61
CA LEU A 52 3.46 -5.21 -14.22
C LEU A 52 3.96 -4.23 -15.29
N ARG A 53 4.95 -4.63 -16.10
CA ARG A 53 5.43 -3.84 -17.25
C ARG A 53 4.37 -3.63 -18.35
N GLN A 54 3.34 -4.46 -18.41
CA GLN A 54 2.27 -4.35 -19.41
C GLN A 54 1.18 -3.36 -19.04
N TYR A 55 1.18 -2.84 -17.82
CA TYR A 55 0.16 -1.97 -17.28
C TYR A 55 0.79 -0.73 -16.64
N ASP A 56 0.07 0.37 -16.63
CA ASP A 56 0.46 1.59 -15.90
C ASP A 56 -0.54 1.84 -14.79
N ILE A 57 -0.13 1.59 -13.54
CA ILE A 57 -0.99 1.72 -12.36
C ILE A 57 -1.47 3.16 -12.12
N THR A 58 -0.81 4.15 -12.71
CA THR A 58 -1.18 5.56 -12.64
C THR A 58 -2.14 5.99 -13.75
N ASN A 59 -2.35 5.11 -14.74
CA ASN A 59 -3.26 5.35 -15.86
C ASN A 59 -3.86 4.02 -16.37
N ILE A 60 -4.70 3.39 -15.55
CA ILE A 60 -5.25 2.06 -15.80
C ILE A 60 -6.77 2.08 -15.76
N THR A 61 -7.41 1.32 -16.65
CA THR A 61 -8.85 1.11 -16.60
C THR A 61 -9.22 0.02 -15.58
N PRO A 62 -10.43 0.05 -14.98
CA PRO A 62 -10.92 -1.00 -14.09
C PRO A 62 -10.83 -2.40 -14.68
N ASP A 63 -11.08 -2.56 -15.97
CA ASP A 63 -10.97 -3.85 -16.66
C ASP A 63 -9.51 -4.31 -16.79
N SER A 64 -8.60 -3.40 -17.17
CA SER A 64 -7.15 -3.68 -17.25
C SER A 64 -6.58 -4.00 -15.88
N TYR A 65 -7.02 -3.30 -14.83
CA TYR A 65 -6.64 -3.59 -13.44
C TYR A 65 -7.06 -5.01 -13.04
N SER A 66 -8.30 -5.40 -13.31
CA SER A 66 -8.79 -6.74 -13.00
C SER A 66 -7.98 -7.84 -13.71
N GLN A 67 -7.62 -7.62 -14.99
CA GLN A 67 -6.76 -8.53 -15.75
C GLN A 67 -5.35 -8.61 -15.17
N MET A 68 -4.77 -7.48 -14.77
CA MET A 68 -3.46 -7.41 -14.15
C MET A 68 -3.41 -8.23 -12.85
N ILE A 69 -4.36 -8.02 -11.94
CA ILE A 69 -4.45 -8.75 -10.67
C ILE A 69 -4.62 -10.25 -10.91
N GLN A 70 -5.46 -10.65 -11.87
CA GLN A 70 -5.63 -12.06 -12.22
C GLN A 70 -4.33 -12.69 -12.78
N LYS A 71 -3.58 -11.98 -13.62
CA LYS A 71 -2.30 -12.45 -14.14
C LYS A 71 -1.27 -12.60 -13.03
N LEU A 72 -1.19 -11.64 -12.10
CA LEU A 72 -0.29 -11.71 -10.93
C LEU A 72 -0.61 -12.92 -10.04
N TYR A 73 -1.88 -13.20 -9.80
CA TYR A 73 -2.31 -14.38 -9.06
C TYR A 73 -1.93 -15.68 -9.78
N LYS A 74 -2.22 -15.79 -11.08
CA LYS A 74 -1.85 -16.97 -11.89
C LYS A 74 -0.34 -17.20 -11.97
N ALA A 75 0.44 -16.13 -11.91
CA ALA A 75 1.91 -16.19 -11.87
C ALA A 75 2.46 -16.56 -10.47
N GLY A 76 1.60 -16.68 -9.45
CA GLY A 76 2.00 -16.94 -8.07
C GLY A 76 2.69 -15.76 -7.39
N ALA A 77 2.55 -14.55 -7.94
CA ALA A 77 3.14 -13.34 -7.42
C ALA A 77 2.39 -12.76 -6.20
N ILE A 78 1.10 -13.05 -6.09
CA ILE A 78 0.25 -12.68 -4.97
C ILE A 78 -0.49 -13.91 -4.45
N SER A 79 -0.78 -13.92 -3.14
CA SER A 79 -1.56 -15.00 -2.51
C SER A 79 -3.03 -14.93 -2.92
N GLU A 80 -3.78 -16.03 -2.71
CA GLU A 80 -5.23 -16.05 -2.94
C GLU A 80 -5.95 -15.00 -2.10
N LYS A 81 -5.53 -14.82 -0.86
CA LYS A 81 -6.08 -13.79 0.04
C LYS A 81 -5.86 -12.39 -0.50
N ASP A 82 -4.64 -12.09 -0.97
CA ASP A 82 -4.32 -10.79 -1.55
C ASP A 82 -5.07 -10.58 -2.87
N TYR A 83 -5.21 -11.63 -3.68
CA TYR A 83 -6.01 -11.59 -4.89
C TYR A 83 -7.46 -11.21 -4.60
N GLN A 84 -8.10 -11.85 -3.62
CA GLN A 84 -9.48 -11.54 -3.22
C GLN A 84 -9.62 -10.10 -2.71
N ASP A 85 -8.66 -9.64 -1.90
CA ASP A 85 -8.66 -8.28 -1.34
C ASP A 85 -8.46 -7.23 -2.44
N LEU A 86 -7.56 -7.47 -3.37
CA LEU A 86 -7.30 -6.59 -4.51
C LEU A 86 -8.42 -6.63 -5.56
N ALA A 87 -9.00 -7.80 -5.83
CA ALA A 87 -10.13 -7.93 -6.75
C ALA A 87 -11.37 -7.17 -6.25
N ALA A 88 -11.57 -7.06 -4.93
CA ALA A 88 -12.66 -6.30 -4.35
C ALA A 88 -12.56 -4.78 -4.62
N VAL A 89 -11.38 -4.26 -4.99
CA VAL A 89 -11.21 -2.86 -5.43
C VAL A 89 -12.07 -2.55 -6.65
N ARG A 90 -12.30 -3.54 -7.53
CA ARG A 90 -13.22 -3.37 -8.67
C ARG A 90 -14.61 -2.92 -8.22
N SER A 91 -15.18 -3.57 -7.20
CA SER A 91 -16.48 -3.16 -6.65
C SER A 91 -16.48 -1.74 -6.05
N ASP A 92 -15.33 -1.30 -5.55
CA ASP A 92 -15.19 0.05 -5.03
C ASP A 92 -15.13 1.10 -6.15
N LEU A 93 -14.51 0.76 -7.28
CA LEU A 93 -14.51 1.58 -8.50
C LEU A 93 -15.92 1.72 -9.07
N ASP A 94 -16.66 0.61 -9.17
CA ASP A 94 -18.06 0.60 -9.63
C ASP A 94 -18.94 1.48 -8.72
N LYS A 95 -18.77 1.40 -7.39
CA LYS A 95 -19.47 2.26 -6.42
C LYS A 95 -19.10 3.73 -6.51
N ALA A 96 -17.90 4.03 -6.97
CA ALA A 96 -17.44 5.40 -7.20
C ALA A 96 -17.97 5.97 -8.53
N GLY A 97 -18.65 5.15 -9.35
CA GLY A 97 -19.21 5.54 -10.65
C GLY A 97 -18.16 5.61 -11.77
N ILE A 98 -17.03 4.90 -11.61
CA ILE A 98 -15.97 4.85 -12.60
C ILE A 98 -16.31 3.78 -13.62
N GLU A 99 -16.38 4.17 -14.89
CA GLU A 99 -16.73 3.27 -15.99
C GLU A 99 -15.63 2.23 -16.25
N PRO A 100 -15.97 1.04 -16.78
CA PRO A 100 -15.01 -0.05 -16.99
C PRO A 100 -13.82 0.29 -17.88
N ASP A 101 -13.99 1.23 -18.80
CA ASP A 101 -13.00 1.70 -19.78
C ASP A 101 -12.41 3.08 -19.45
N GLU A 102 -12.83 3.70 -18.34
CA GLU A 102 -12.30 4.96 -17.86
C GLU A 102 -10.92 4.75 -17.22
N SER A 103 -9.92 5.49 -17.70
CA SER A 103 -8.56 5.45 -17.11
C SER A 103 -8.46 6.28 -15.84
N ILE A 104 -7.93 5.68 -14.80
CA ILE A 104 -7.74 6.31 -13.49
C ILE A 104 -6.35 6.07 -12.92
N ASN A 105 -5.96 6.91 -11.98
CA ASN A 105 -4.78 6.71 -11.14
C ASN A 105 -5.17 5.89 -9.89
N MET A 106 -4.77 4.62 -9.86
CA MET A 106 -5.11 3.72 -8.75
C MET A 106 -4.46 4.12 -7.42
N LEU A 107 -3.27 4.76 -7.46
CA LEU A 107 -2.62 5.29 -6.26
C LEU A 107 -3.45 6.39 -5.61
N GLU A 108 -3.91 7.35 -6.42
CA GLU A 108 -4.76 8.45 -5.95
C GLU A 108 -6.09 7.91 -5.44
N PHE A 109 -6.73 7.02 -6.19
CA PHE A 109 -7.99 6.41 -5.79
C PHE A 109 -7.91 5.71 -4.43
N CYS A 110 -6.88 4.87 -4.22
CA CYS A 110 -6.70 4.16 -2.95
C CYS A 110 -6.30 5.11 -1.81
N SER A 111 -5.51 6.15 -2.09
CA SER A 111 -5.13 7.18 -1.12
C SER A 111 -6.34 7.99 -0.66
N ASP A 112 -7.18 8.43 -1.59
CA ASP A 112 -8.40 9.17 -1.30
C ASP A 112 -9.40 8.32 -0.51
N LYS A 113 -9.54 7.06 -0.87
CA LYS A 113 -10.39 6.11 -0.15
C LYS A 113 -9.92 5.93 1.29
N LEU A 114 -8.62 5.71 1.51
CA LEU A 114 -8.03 5.61 2.84
C LEU A 114 -8.30 6.88 3.65
N SER A 115 -8.10 8.06 3.06
CA SER A 115 -8.36 9.36 3.69
C SER A 115 -9.82 9.55 4.07
N LYS A 116 -10.76 9.10 3.23
CA LYS A 116 -12.21 9.11 3.54
C LYS A 116 -12.53 8.17 4.70
N THR A 117 -11.97 6.96 4.70
CA THR A 117 -12.17 6.00 5.80
C THR A 117 -11.60 6.50 7.11
N GLN A 118 -10.45 7.19 7.10
CA GLN A 118 -9.88 7.85 8.29
C GLN A 118 -10.77 8.94 8.84
N ARG A 119 -11.34 9.80 8.00
CA ARG A 119 -12.28 10.86 8.44
C ARG A 119 -13.54 10.26 9.04
N ASN A 120 -14.12 9.24 8.38
CA ASN A 120 -15.31 8.56 8.88
C ASN A 120 -15.06 7.89 10.25
N LEU A 121 -13.84 7.38 10.49
CA LEU A 121 -13.47 6.82 11.79
C LEU A 121 -13.44 7.89 12.89
N SER A 122 -13.00 9.11 12.56
CA SER A 122 -12.98 10.23 13.51
C SER A 122 -14.39 10.69 13.89
N ASP A 123 -15.33 10.58 12.97
CA ASP A 123 -16.69 11.13 13.12
C ASP A 123 -17.71 10.09 13.64
N SER A 124 -17.40 8.80 13.61
CA SER A 124 -18.36 7.74 13.93
C SER A 124 -18.08 7.03 15.26
N LYS A 125 -19.18 6.64 15.94
CA LYS A 125 -19.15 5.86 17.18
C LYS A 125 -18.90 4.35 16.96
N ASP A 126 -18.99 3.86 15.71
CA ASP A 126 -18.82 2.46 15.36
C ASP A 126 -17.36 2.14 15.01
N GLN A 127 -16.52 2.08 16.03
CA GLN A 127 -15.07 1.90 15.89
C GLN A 127 -14.61 0.57 15.28
N PRO A 128 -15.19 -0.63 15.60
CA PRO A 128 -14.61 -1.89 15.13
C PRO A 128 -14.68 -2.09 13.62
N ALA A 129 -15.82 -1.84 13.00
CA ALA A 129 -16.01 -2.01 11.55
C ALA A 129 -15.17 -1.02 10.74
N ASN A 130 -15.05 0.22 11.21
CA ASN A 130 -14.27 1.26 10.58
C ASN A 130 -12.75 0.99 10.69
N GLN A 131 -12.28 0.41 11.81
CA GLN A 131 -10.89 0.00 11.96
C GLN A 131 -10.51 -1.13 10.99
N GLN A 132 -11.39 -2.11 10.78
CA GLN A 132 -11.17 -3.18 9.83
C GLN A 132 -11.10 -2.64 8.39
N SER A 133 -11.99 -1.71 8.03
CA SER A 133 -11.99 -1.05 6.73
C SER A 133 -10.71 -0.25 6.52
N LEU A 134 -10.25 0.49 7.54
CA LEU A 134 -9.01 1.24 7.50
C LEU A 134 -7.79 0.34 7.23
N GLY A 135 -7.71 -0.80 7.92
CA GLY A 135 -6.64 -1.78 7.71
C GLY A 135 -6.65 -2.38 6.31
N THR A 136 -7.83 -2.58 5.74
CA THR A 136 -7.99 -3.09 4.36
C THR A 136 -7.57 -2.05 3.33
N ASP A 137 -8.04 -0.80 3.47
CA ASP A 137 -7.69 0.27 2.54
C ASP A 137 -6.19 0.63 2.61
N ALA A 138 -5.58 0.58 3.80
CA ALA A 138 -4.14 0.76 3.96
C ALA A 138 -3.32 -0.33 3.23
N ARG A 139 -3.73 -1.60 3.33
CA ARG A 139 -3.07 -2.70 2.60
C ARG A 139 -3.20 -2.57 1.09
N ARG A 140 -4.37 -2.15 0.59
CA ARG A 140 -4.58 -1.92 -0.84
C ARG A 140 -3.70 -0.81 -1.38
N LEU A 141 -3.59 0.29 -0.65
CA LEU A 141 -2.66 1.37 -1.00
C LEU A 141 -1.20 0.90 -1.00
N ASP A 142 -0.79 0.11 0.00
CA ASP A 142 0.55 -0.49 0.06
C ASP A 142 0.84 -1.37 -1.17
N TRP A 143 -0.12 -2.17 -1.62
CA TRP A 143 0.01 -2.95 -2.86
C TRP A 143 0.15 -2.06 -4.10
N MET A 144 -0.63 -0.97 -4.21
CA MET A 144 -0.52 -0.04 -5.34
C MET A 144 0.84 0.64 -5.36
N GLN A 145 1.37 1.04 -4.20
CA GLN A 145 2.71 1.61 -4.08
C GLN A 145 3.79 0.62 -4.50
N LYS A 146 3.69 -0.65 -4.10
CA LYS A 146 4.62 -1.71 -4.53
C LYS A 146 4.59 -1.92 -6.05
N PHE A 147 3.42 -1.99 -6.65
CA PHE A 147 3.30 -2.12 -8.09
C PHE A 147 3.93 -0.93 -8.82
N ALA A 148 3.68 0.29 -8.37
CA ALA A 148 4.29 1.50 -8.93
C ALA A 148 5.82 1.49 -8.77
N MET A 149 6.34 1.04 -7.63
CA MET A 149 7.80 0.94 -7.40
C MET A 149 8.45 -0.07 -8.35
N ILE A 150 7.83 -1.23 -8.56
CA ILE A 150 8.32 -2.25 -9.51
C ILE A 150 8.27 -1.73 -10.94
N GLN A 151 7.23 -0.99 -11.31
CA GLN A 151 7.12 -0.38 -12.63
C GLN A 151 8.20 0.69 -12.86
N ALA A 152 8.49 1.50 -11.84
CA ALA A 152 9.53 2.54 -11.92
C ALA A 152 10.95 1.96 -11.95
N ASN A 153 11.19 0.81 -11.28
CA ASN A 153 12.50 0.19 -11.15
C ASN A 153 12.42 -1.34 -11.34
N PRO A 154 12.11 -1.80 -12.55
CA PRO A 154 11.93 -3.23 -12.81
C PRO A 154 13.19 -4.07 -12.59
N ASP A 155 14.37 -3.45 -12.68
CA ASP A 155 15.67 -4.12 -12.50
C ASP A 155 16.09 -4.22 -11.03
N ALA A 156 15.52 -3.41 -10.14
CA ALA A 156 15.82 -3.45 -8.70
C ALA A 156 15.29 -4.72 -8.02
N VAL A 157 14.29 -5.37 -8.59
CA VAL A 157 13.71 -6.62 -8.07
C VAL A 157 14.58 -7.85 -8.42
N GLY A 158 15.53 -7.71 -9.35
CA GLY A 158 16.40 -8.79 -9.81
C GLY A 158 17.82 -8.79 -9.24
N LEU A 159 18.20 -7.79 -8.45
CA LEU A 159 19.59 -7.59 -8.03
C LEU A 159 20.00 -8.30 -6.72
N ASP A 160 19.06 -8.85 -5.95
CA ASP A 160 19.36 -9.50 -4.67
C ASP A 160 19.60 -11.01 -4.75
N VAL A 161 19.76 -11.59 -5.95
CA VAL A 161 19.97 -13.06 -6.13
C VAL A 161 21.40 -13.42 -6.56
N ALA A 162 22.32 -12.45 -6.59
CA ALA A 162 23.72 -12.66 -6.93
C ALA A 162 24.64 -12.20 -5.78
N GLY A 163 24.59 -12.92 -4.65
CA GLY A 163 25.51 -12.75 -3.53
C GLY A 163 25.64 -14.06 -2.77
#